data_3be838b2cc29d6a1efcae9c9ea27c717
#
_entry.id   3be838b2cc29d6a1efcae9c9ea27c717
#
_cell.length_a   1.000
_cell.length_b   1.000
_cell.length_c   1.000
_cell.angle_alpha   90.00
_cell.angle_beta   90.00
_cell.angle_gamma   90.00
#
_symmetry.space_group_name_H-M   'P 1'
#
loop_
_entity.id
_entity.type
_entity.pdbx_description
1 polymer ?
#
loop_
_entity_poly.entity_id
_entity_poly.type
_entity_poly.pdbx_seq_one_letter_code
_entity_poly.pdbx_strand_id
1 'polypeptide(L)'
;MLLVPLMFCICAPAFAQEGEFASLQELDGKRIGVQTGTPFDEIVLDSLPNAQISYYNTYPDMAEALTANKIDGFPGDEPVLLMIAAEHGSMSVLEESMDTFEFGVVLPKSEAGDRLKKQFDEWITKMRESGDLATITKKWVEGPEGEKTLPDYKSLPATNGTLNMVTEAAYPPMNYFRDGEPVGMEVELAALFCEAYGYGLRVSITNFDGILPAIQAGKADFSMAGITITEERKESVNFSAPYYEGGTVMAVRKGGAAAGSEGGSFFEGIAESFNKTFLREDRWKLFFEGVGTTLLITILSIILGTILGFLVFVLCRNGGTVPNAISGFFMWLLQGMPMVVLLMILYYIVFGSFSIGGVVVSVIGFTLTFGTSVFGMLKMGVGAVDDGQREAAFAMGYSDRQTFFRIILPQALPHIMPSYKSAIIDLIKATSIVGYIAVQDLTKMGDIVRSRTYEAFFPLIAVTVIYFVLEGLVGAMAGRVERSCDPKRRSSEKILEGVKTDD
;
A
#
# COMPACT_ATOMS: atom_id res chain seq x y z
N MET A 1 -14.36 -24.05 15.31
CA MET A 1 -13.95 -23.28 16.50
C MET A 1 -12.87 -24.02 17.28
N LEU A 2 -11.78 -24.48 16.64
CA LEU A 2 -10.72 -25.32 17.25
C LEU A 2 -9.32 -25.12 16.64
N LEU A 3 -9.05 -23.96 16.00
CA LEU A 3 -7.77 -23.66 15.35
C LEU A 3 -7.02 -22.44 15.93
N VAL A 4 -7.53 -21.83 16.98
CA VAL A 4 -6.90 -20.66 17.62
C VAL A 4 -5.83 -21.03 18.67
N PRO A 5 -5.84 -22.21 19.34
CA PRO A 5 -4.82 -22.50 20.35
C PRO A 5 -3.47 -22.99 19.82
N LEU A 6 -3.31 -23.30 18.53
CA LEU A 6 -2.07 -23.93 18.03
C LEU A 6 -0.98 -22.94 17.61
N MET A 7 -1.22 -21.65 17.70
CA MET A 7 -0.25 -20.61 17.31
C MET A 7 0.58 -20.05 18.47
N PHE A 8 0.37 -20.53 19.69
CA PHE A 8 1.02 -20.01 20.90
C PHE A 8 2.14 -20.87 21.50
N CYS A 9 2.55 -21.93 20.82
CA CYS A 9 3.67 -22.78 21.28
C CYS A 9 4.77 -22.89 20.24
N ILE A 10 5.33 -21.78 19.77
CA ILE A 10 6.69 -21.79 19.21
C ILE A 10 7.59 -21.20 20.28
N CYS A 11 8.24 -22.09 21.04
CA CYS A 11 9.33 -21.74 21.92
C CYS A 11 10.36 -20.95 21.12
N ALA A 12 10.56 -19.68 21.46
CA ALA A 12 11.69 -18.91 20.99
C ALA A 12 12.97 -19.61 21.49
N PRO A 13 13.91 -19.97 20.62
CA PRO A 13 15.23 -20.34 21.08
C PRO A 13 15.84 -19.11 21.73
N ALA A 14 16.33 -19.27 22.96
CA ALA A 14 17.14 -18.27 23.62
C ALA A 14 18.46 -18.14 22.85
N PHE A 15 18.53 -17.18 21.92
CA PHE A 15 19.79 -16.79 21.32
C PHE A 15 20.55 -15.94 22.33
N ALA A 16 21.82 -16.29 22.54
CA ALA A 16 22.73 -15.52 23.35
C ALA A 16 22.76 -14.07 22.85
N GLN A 17 22.58 -13.14 23.76
CA GLN A 17 22.73 -11.71 23.51
C GLN A 17 24.18 -11.42 23.10
N GLU A 18 24.39 -11.12 21.81
CA GLU A 18 25.60 -10.44 21.38
C GLU A 18 25.48 -8.97 21.79
N GLY A 19 26.54 -8.43 22.39
CA GLY A 19 26.57 -7.08 22.96
C GLY A 19 26.48 -5.98 21.93
N GLU A 20 26.39 -4.76 22.43
CA GLU A 20 26.39 -3.51 21.67
C GLU A 20 27.57 -3.45 20.70
N PHE A 21 27.32 -3.15 19.42
CA PHE A 21 28.37 -2.84 18.46
C PHE A 21 28.88 -1.42 18.75
N ALA A 22 30.18 -1.26 18.99
CA ALA A 22 30.80 0.01 19.32
C ALA A 22 31.38 0.74 18.09
N SER A 23 31.58 0.03 16.97
CA SER A 23 32.13 0.59 15.74
C SER A 23 31.50 -0.01 14.50
N LEU A 24 31.60 0.69 13.39
CA LEU A 24 31.12 0.23 12.09
C LEU A 24 31.79 -1.07 11.66
N GLN A 25 33.08 -1.23 11.93
CA GLN A 25 33.90 -2.39 11.54
C GLN A 25 33.39 -3.70 12.12
N GLU A 26 32.77 -3.68 13.30
CA GLU A 26 32.21 -4.88 13.94
C GLU A 26 31.00 -5.46 13.22
N LEU A 27 30.41 -4.65 12.31
CA LEU A 27 29.26 -5.05 11.48
C LEU A 27 29.69 -5.74 10.17
N ASP A 28 30.99 -5.83 9.86
CA ASP A 28 31.42 -6.58 8.67
C ASP A 28 31.08 -8.05 8.79
N GLY A 29 30.45 -8.61 7.76
CA GLY A 29 29.91 -9.97 7.75
C GLY A 29 28.57 -10.14 8.49
N LYS A 30 28.00 -9.10 9.07
CA LYS A 30 26.71 -9.14 9.77
C LYS A 30 25.53 -8.87 8.83
N ARG A 31 24.31 -9.09 9.33
CA ARG A 31 23.06 -8.88 8.60
C ARG A 31 22.65 -7.42 8.64
N ILE A 32 22.64 -6.77 7.50
CA ILE A 32 22.33 -5.34 7.36
C ILE A 32 21.02 -5.19 6.57
N GLY A 33 20.04 -4.47 7.15
CA GLY A 33 18.83 -4.08 6.45
C GLY A 33 19.06 -2.80 5.65
N VAL A 34 18.58 -2.73 4.40
CA VAL A 34 18.62 -1.50 3.59
C VAL A 34 17.24 -1.19 3.02
N GLN A 35 16.92 0.08 2.86
CA GLN A 35 15.65 0.46 2.24
C GLN A 35 15.73 0.30 0.72
N THR A 36 14.72 -0.37 0.13
CA THR A 36 14.62 -0.58 -1.31
C THR A 36 14.54 0.75 -2.07
N GLY A 37 15.35 0.89 -3.13
CA GLY A 37 15.37 2.10 -3.96
C GLY A 37 16.29 3.21 -3.45
N THR A 38 17.03 2.98 -2.34
CA THR A 38 18.09 3.88 -1.85
C THR A 38 19.45 3.38 -2.30
N PRO A 39 20.51 4.22 -2.28
CA PRO A 39 21.88 3.82 -2.57
C PRO A 39 22.59 3.16 -1.38
N PHE A 40 21.87 2.84 -0.31
CA PHE A 40 22.46 2.34 0.93
C PHE A 40 23.14 0.98 0.82
N ASP A 41 22.74 0.14 -0.11
CA ASP A 41 23.40 -1.14 -0.36
C ASP A 41 24.84 -0.94 -0.89
N GLU A 42 25.04 -0.02 -1.81
CA GLU A 42 26.38 0.36 -2.31
C GLU A 42 27.23 0.97 -1.19
N ILE A 43 26.70 1.96 -0.46
CA ILE A 43 27.39 2.64 0.66
C ILE A 43 27.80 1.64 1.75
N VAL A 44 26.92 0.68 2.08
CA VAL A 44 27.23 -0.37 3.05
C VAL A 44 28.32 -1.29 2.54
N LEU A 45 28.24 -1.77 1.30
CA LEU A 45 29.22 -2.70 0.74
C LEU A 45 30.60 -2.05 0.53
N ASP A 46 30.66 -0.75 0.28
CA ASP A 46 31.93 -0.01 0.21
C ASP A 46 32.62 0.06 1.58
N SER A 47 31.84 0.20 2.66
CA SER A 47 32.35 0.27 4.03
C SER A 47 32.51 -1.10 4.69
N LEU A 48 31.63 -2.06 4.36
CA LEU A 48 31.47 -3.38 4.95
C LEU A 48 31.35 -4.43 3.83
N PRO A 49 32.44 -4.83 3.17
CA PRO A 49 32.37 -5.65 1.95
C PRO A 49 31.77 -7.06 2.14
N ASN A 50 31.73 -7.57 3.37
CA ASN A 50 31.18 -8.90 3.68
C ASN A 50 29.77 -8.83 4.28
N ALA A 51 29.13 -7.65 4.35
CA ALA A 51 27.80 -7.50 4.92
C ALA A 51 26.75 -8.32 4.14
N GLN A 52 25.81 -8.92 4.89
CA GLN A 52 24.68 -9.67 4.32
C GLN A 52 23.47 -8.75 4.19
N ILE A 53 23.23 -8.24 2.99
CA ILE A 53 22.16 -7.28 2.72
C ILE A 53 20.79 -7.96 2.68
N SER A 54 19.80 -7.33 3.34
CA SER A 54 18.38 -7.65 3.24
C SER A 54 17.58 -6.40 2.95
N TYR A 55 16.68 -6.44 1.97
CA TYR A 55 15.91 -5.27 1.54
C TYR A 55 14.59 -5.15 2.28
N TYR A 56 14.25 -3.93 2.70
CA TYR A 56 13.03 -3.55 3.42
C TYR A 56 12.35 -2.36 2.73
N ASN A 57 11.05 -2.21 2.94
CA ASN A 57 10.31 -1.12 2.29
C ASN A 57 10.41 0.21 3.04
N THR A 58 10.51 0.17 4.38
CA THR A 58 10.47 1.38 5.23
C THR A 58 11.45 1.29 6.39
N TYR A 59 11.83 2.45 6.95
CA TYR A 59 12.61 2.52 8.19
C TYR A 59 11.94 1.81 9.39
N PRO A 60 10.64 1.95 9.63
CA PRO A 60 9.97 1.17 10.67
C PRO A 60 10.12 -0.34 10.52
N ASP A 61 10.08 -0.87 9.27
CA ASP A 61 10.31 -2.30 9.02
C ASP A 61 11.70 -2.74 9.44
N MET A 62 12.73 -1.90 9.17
CA MET A 62 14.12 -2.17 9.58
C MET A 62 14.29 -2.05 11.10
N ALA A 63 13.67 -1.06 11.73
CA ALA A 63 13.68 -0.89 13.18
C ALA A 63 13.07 -2.10 13.90
N GLU A 64 11.93 -2.60 13.41
CA GLU A 64 11.32 -3.82 13.92
C GLU A 64 12.19 -5.05 13.69
N ALA A 65 12.79 -5.18 12.50
CA ALA A 65 13.69 -6.29 12.18
C ALA A 65 14.94 -6.28 13.07
N LEU A 66 15.48 -5.10 13.38
CA LEU A 66 16.59 -4.91 14.30
C LEU A 66 16.20 -5.33 15.73
N THR A 67 15.07 -4.87 16.23
CA THR A 67 14.54 -5.21 17.56
C THR A 67 14.23 -6.71 17.66
N ALA A 68 13.69 -7.30 16.61
CA ALA A 68 13.39 -8.74 16.52
C ALA A 68 14.62 -9.62 16.25
N ASN A 69 15.84 -9.07 16.26
CA ASN A 69 17.09 -9.76 15.99
C ASN A 69 17.14 -10.47 14.61
N LYS A 70 16.48 -9.92 13.61
CA LYS A 70 16.55 -10.42 12.22
C LYS A 70 17.69 -9.78 11.44
N ILE A 71 18.06 -8.55 11.78
CA ILE A 71 19.22 -7.82 11.28
C ILE A 71 20.04 -7.31 12.46
N ASP A 72 21.29 -6.95 12.21
CA ASP A 72 22.25 -6.50 13.21
C ASP A 72 22.46 -5.00 13.17
N GLY A 73 22.18 -4.35 12.01
CA GLY A 73 22.17 -2.92 11.82
C GLY A 73 21.41 -2.54 10.56
N PHE A 74 21.17 -1.22 10.41
CA PHE A 74 20.68 -0.65 9.16
C PHE A 74 21.18 0.80 8.99
N PRO A 75 21.58 1.20 7.78
CA PRO A 75 22.04 2.55 7.47
C PRO A 75 20.84 3.50 7.36
N GLY A 76 21.12 4.77 7.55
CA GLY A 76 20.15 5.81 7.29
C GLY A 76 20.74 7.20 7.57
N ASP A 77 19.93 8.19 7.25
CA ASP A 77 20.31 9.57 7.44
C ASP A 77 20.29 9.93 8.94
N GLU A 78 21.35 10.56 9.40
CA GLU A 78 21.59 10.80 10.82
C GLU A 78 20.38 11.38 11.58
N PRO A 79 19.69 12.46 11.14
CA PRO A 79 18.56 13.02 11.88
C PRO A 79 17.36 12.06 11.96
N VAL A 80 17.20 11.21 10.97
CA VAL A 80 16.12 10.20 10.94
C VAL A 80 16.43 9.09 11.93
N LEU A 81 17.65 8.55 11.89
CA LEU A 81 18.02 7.47 12.80
C LEU A 81 18.07 7.93 14.27
N LEU A 82 18.51 9.16 14.54
CA LEU A 82 18.48 9.73 15.88
C LEU A 82 17.06 9.85 16.43
N MET A 83 16.12 10.27 15.58
CA MET A 83 14.70 10.37 15.99
C MET A 83 14.09 8.99 16.23
N ILE A 84 14.33 8.03 15.34
CA ILE A 84 13.88 6.65 15.48
C ILE A 84 14.46 6.01 16.75
N ALA A 85 15.76 6.19 17.01
CA ALA A 85 16.42 5.65 18.20
C ALA A 85 15.88 6.28 19.51
N ALA A 86 15.54 7.58 19.49
CA ALA A 86 14.93 8.25 20.64
C ALA A 86 13.55 7.68 20.99
N GLU A 87 12.76 7.29 19.98
CA GLU A 87 11.44 6.67 20.19
C GLU A 87 11.53 5.19 20.59
N HIS A 88 12.53 4.48 20.07
CA HIS A 88 12.66 3.03 20.26
C HIS A 88 13.46 2.60 21.49
N GLY A 89 14.14 3.45 22.21
CA GLY A 89 14.89 3.13 23.43
C GLY A 89 15.84 1.92 23.41
N SER A 90 15.58 0.94 22.53
CA SER A 90 16.35 -0.30 22.30
C SER A 90 17.42 -0.19 21.20
N MET A 91 17.53 0.97 20.57
CA MET A 91 18.47 1.25 19.48
C MET A 91 19.43 2.35 19.85
N SER A 92 20.61 2.32 19.28
CA SER A 92 21.60 3.39 19.28
C SER A 92 22.09 3.66 17.86
N VAL A 93 22.63 4.83 17.64
CA VAL A 93 23.21 5.25 16.36
C VAL A 93 24.71 5.36 16.55
N LEU A 94 25.49 4.77 15.63
CA LEU A 94 26.94 4.91 15.65
C LEU A 94 27.32 6.32 15.19
N GLU A 95 28.33 6.92 15.83
CA GLU A 95 28.81 8.28 15.49
C GLU A 95 29.62 8.32 14.18
N GLU A 96 30.07 7.15 13.69
CA GLU A 96 30.84 7.05 12.46
C GLU A 96 29.96 7.27 11.24
N SER A 97 30.22 8.32 10.46
CA SER A 97 29.57 8.54 9.18
C SER A 97 30.18 7.66 8.09
N MET A 98 29.32 6.99 7.34
CA MET A 98 29.71 6.13 6.21
C MET A 98 29.89 6.93 4.92
N ASP A 99 29.04 7.94 4.71
CA ASP A 99 29.01 8.80 3.54
C ASP A 99 28.32 10.13 3.86
N THR A 100 28.38 11.07 2.93
CA THR A 100 27.65 12.34 2.98
C THR A 100 26.68 12.41 1.82
N PHE A 101 25.51 13.03 2.05
CA PHE A 101 24.48 13.16 1.03
C PHE A 101 23.94 14.59 0.94
N GLU A 102 23.38 14.89 -0.23
CA GLU A 102 22.64 16.12 -0.51
C GLU A 102 21.23 15.76 -0.96
N PHE A 103 20.19 16.35 -0.36
CA PHE A 103 18.81 16.20 -0.83
C PHE A 103 18.43 17.33 -1.77
N GLY A 104 17.82 16.96 -2.90
CA GLY A 104 17.27 17.89 -3.88
C GLY A 104 15.79 17.62 -4.15
N VAL A 105 15.08 18.67 -4.57
CA VAL A 105 13.72 18.50 -5.09
C VAL A 105 13.80 17.76 -6.42
N VAL A 106 13.04 16.67 -6.52
CA VAL A 106 12.97 15.86 -7.75
C VAL A 106 11.87 16.37 -8.64
N LEU A 107 12.18 16.54 -9.93
CA LEU A 107 11.26 17.08 -10.94
C LEU A 107 11.34 16.26 -12.23
N PRO A 108 10.25 16.21 -13.03
CA PRO A 108 10.27 15.48 -14.29
C PRO A 108 11.18 16.16 -15.31
N LYS A 109 11.77 15.38 -16.22
CA LYS A 109 12.49 15.88 -17.40
C LYS A 109 11.51 16.35 -18.46
N SER A 110 10.96 17.56 -18.27
CA SER A 110 9.98 18.19 -19.16
C SER A 110 10.12 19.72 -19.07
N GLU A 111 9.57 20.44 -20.04
CA GLU A 111 9.55 21.91 -20.00
C GLU A 111 8.88 22.47 -18.72
N ALA A 112 7.87 21.79 -18.19
CA ALA A 112 7.25 22.16 -16.92
C ALA A 112 8.17 21.91 -15.74
N GLY A 113 8.84 20.75 -15.72
CA GLY A 113 9.83 20.40 -14.71
C GLY A 113 11.03 21.35 -14.72
N ASP A 114 11.51 21.75 -15.90
CA ASP A 114 12.63 22.70 -16.04
C ASP A 114 12.27 24.09 -15.50
N ARG A 115 11.01 24.54 -15.74
CA ARG A 115 10.51 25.81 -15.16
C ARG A 115 10.42 25.74 -13.63
N LEU A 116 9.86 24.65 -13.10
CA LEU A 116 9.76 24.45 -11.65
C LEU A 116 11.15 24.33 -11.01
N LYS A 117 12.09 23.60 -11.65
CA LYS A 117 13.49 23.53 -11.19
C LYS A 117 14.10 24.90 -11.02
N LYS A 118 13.97 25.77 -12.01
CA LYS A 118 14.50 27.13 -11.93
C LYS A 118 13.89 27.92 -10.78
N GLN A 119 12.57 27.79 -10.56
CA GLN A 119 11.88 28.43 -9.44
C GLN A 119 12.37 27.90 -8.09
N PHE A 120 12.52 26.57 -7.96
CA PHE A 120 13.07 25.98 -6.74
C PHE A 120 14.52 26.40 -6.49
N ASP A 121 15.38 26.41 -7.52
CA ASP A 121 16.77 26.82 -7.38
C ASP A 121 16.88 28.28 -6.88
N GLU A 122 16.10 29.20 -7.46
CA GLU A 122 16.05 30.59 -7.04
C GLU A 122 15.50 30.75 -5.62
N TRP A 123 14.47 29.99 -5.28
CA TRP A 123 13.83 30.03 -3.97
C TRP A 123 14.74 29.43 -2.87
N ILE A 124 15.34 28.27 -3.10
CA ILE A 124 16.28 27.64 -2.17
C ILE A 124 17.48 28.55 -1.90
N THR A 125 18.01 29.20 -2.94
CA THR A 125 19.12 30.15 -2.79
C THR A 125 18.71 31.30 -1.87
N LYS A 126 17.55 31.91 -2.07
CA LYS A 126 17.02 32.98 -1.20
C LYS A 126 16.83 32.52 0.24
N MET A 127 16.22 31.33 0.44
CA MET A 127 16.01 30.76 1.77
C MET A 127 17.33 30.47 2.50
N ARG A 128 18.37 30.09 1.76
CA ARG A 128 19.71 29.88 2.31
C ARG A 128 20.37 31.21 2.68
N GLU A 129 20.30 32.21 1.82
CA GLU A 129 20.86 33.54 2.05
C GLU A 129 20.18 34.29 3.20
N SER A 130 18.86 34.14 3.37
CA SER A 130 18.11 34.72 4.50
C SER A 130 18.34 34.01 5.82
N GLY A 131 18.82 32.77 5.83
CA GLY A 131 18.94 31.91 7.00
C GLY A 131 17.66 31.19 7.39
N ASP A 132 16.56 31.36 6.62
CA ASP A 132 15.28 30.71 6.89
C ASP A 132 15.38 29.20 6.76
N LEU A 133 16.13 28.70 5.76
CA LEU A 133 16.35 27.28 5.57
C LEU A 133 17.00 26.63 6.80
N ALA A 134 18.04 27.27 7.37
CA ALA A 134 18.69 26.79 8.60
C ALA A 134 17.73 26.82 9.79
N THR A 135 16.89 27.85 9.89
CA THR A 135 15.89 27.99 10.95
C THR A 135 14.84 26.88 10.89
N ILE A 136 14.33 26.57 9.69
CA ILE A 136 13.37 25.49 9.48
C ILE A 136 14.01 24.12 9.77
N THR A 137 15.23 23.89 9.28
CA THR A 137 15.99 22.67 9.56
C THR A 137 16.14 22.47 11.07
N LYS A 138 16.61 23.49 11.79
CA LYS A 138 16.77 23.43 13.23
C LYS A 138 15.46 23.15 13.97
N LYS A 139 14.36 23.78 13.54
CA LYS A 139 13.03 23.55 14.12
C LYS A 139 12.60 22.07 14.02
N TRP A 140 12.80 21.45 12.86
CA TRP A 140 12.36 20.08 12.64
C TRP A 140 13.31 19.02 13.19
N VAL A 141 14.62 19.24 13.09
CA VAL A 141 15.64 18.27 13.53
C VAL A 141 15.86 18.34 15.03
N GLU A 142 16.05 19.54 15.58
CA GLU A 142 16.44 19.73 17.00
C GLU A 142 15.30 20.20 17.89
N GLY A 143 14.27 20.83 17.31
CA GLY A 143 13.18 21.46 18.07
C GLY A 143 12.24 20.45 18.73
N PRO A 144 11.60 20.84 19.85
CA PRO A 144 10.61 20.01 20.51
C PRO A 144 9.36 19.83 19.63
N GLU A 145 8.66 18.69 19.75
CA GLU A 145 7.52 18.35 18.90
C GLU A 145 6.40 19.41 18.91
N GLY A 146 6.18 20.07 20.02
CA GLY A 146 5.17 21.14 20.14
C GLY A 146 5.45 22.41 19.31
N GLU A 147 6.69 22.62 18.87
CA GLU A 147 7.11 23.75 18.02
C GLU A 147 7.11 23.40 16.53
N LYS A 148 7.04 22.12 16.17
CA LYS A 148 7.03 21.62 14.79
C LYS A 148 5.67 21.85 14.13
N THR A 149 5.33 23.11 13.80
CA THR A 149 4.06 23.50 13.18
C THR A 149 4.20 23.71 11.68
N LEU A 150 3.14 23.41 10.93
CA LEU A 150 3.03 23.65 9.49
C LEU A 150 2.15 24.89 9.22
N PRO A 151 2.41 25.65 8.14
CA PRO A 151 1.43 26.56 7.58
C PRO A 151 0.21 25.79 7.08
N ASP A 152 -0.94 26.42 7.01
CA ASP A 152 -2.15 25.82 6.43
C ASP A 152 -2.03 25.73 4.89
N TYR A 153 -1.32 24.70 4.42
CA TYR A 153 -1.06 24.52 2.99
C TYR A 153 -2.31 24.09 2.20
N LYS A 154 -3.37 23.65 2.88
CA LYS A 154 -4.63 23.24 2.21
C LYS A 154 -5.47 24.44 1.75
N SER A 155 -5.28 25.60 2.38
CA SER A 155 -5.97 26.85 2.04
C SER A 155 -5.17 27.78 1.14
N LEU A 156 -4.02 27.36 0.61
CA LEU A 156 -3.19 28.19 -0.26
C LEU A 156 -3.95 28.63 -1.52
N PRO A 157 -3.86 29.93 -1.88
CA PRO A 157 -4.51 30.43 -3.08
C PRO A 157 -3.84 29.88 -4.33
N ALA A 158 -4.53 29.01 -5.06
CA ALA A 158 -4.01 28.35 -6.26
C ALA A 158 -4.08 29.28 -7.49
N THR A 159 -3.57 30.50 -7.41
CA THR A 159 -3.64 31.50 -8.50
C THR A 159 -2.88 31.07 -9.74
N ASN A 160 -1.79 30.31 -9.56
CA ASN A 160 -0.97 29.75 -10.63
C ASN A 160 -1.21 28.25 -10.83
N GLY A 161 -2.32 27.70 -10.31
CA GLY A 161 -2.66 26.28 -10.35
C GLY A 161 -2.26 25.55 -9.07
N THR A 162 -2.49 24.25 -9.03
CA THR A 162 -2.16 23.39 -7.89
C THR A 162 -1.06 22.42 -8.29
N LEU A 163 -0.01 22.33 -7.49
CA LEU A 163 1.07 21.35 -7.64
C LEU A 163 0.80 20.12 -6.79
N ASN A 164 1.07 18.95 -7.34
CA ASN A 164 1.01 17.69 -6.64
C ASN A 164 2.43 17.25 -6.25
N MET A 165 2.72 17.26 -4.95
CA MET A 165 3.93 16.70 -4.37
C MET A 165 3.69 15.22 -4.07
N VAL A 166 4.60 14.33 -4.48
CA VAL A 166 4.63 12.94 -4.04
C VAL A 166 5.76 12.75 -3.04
N THR A 167 5.46 12.06 -1.94
CA THR A 167 6.44 11.76 -0.89
C THR A 167 6.12 10.43 -0.22
N GLU A 168 7.03 9.93 0.63
CA GLU A 168 6.68 8.91 1.63
C GLU A 168 6.34 9.59 2.97
N ALA A 169 5.73 8.84 3.90
CA ALA A 169 5.34 9.40 5.20
C ALA A 169 5.77 8.49 6.36
N ALA A 170 6.96 7.89 6.23
CA ALA A 170 7.59 7.04 7.23
C ALA A 170 9.06 7.47 7.47
N TYR A 171 9.36 8.76 7.29
CA TYR A 171 10.70 9.33 7.26
C TYR A 171 10.82 10.59 8.14
N PRO A 172 10.57 10.50 9.46
CA PRO A 172 10.67 11.63 10.36
C PRO A 172 12.14 12.06 10.55
N PRO A 173 12.45 13.36 10.72
CA PRO A 173 11.54 14.51 10.78
C PRO A 173 11.21 15.12 9.42
N MET A 174 11.66 14.52 8.31
CA MET A 174 11.49 15.05 6.95
C MET A 174 10.03 14.97 6.50
N ASN A 175 9.46 13.74 6.46
CA ASN A 175 8.07 13.48 6.11
C ASN A 175 7.51 12.35 6.99
N TYR A 176 6.43 12.63 7.70
CA TYR A 176 5.74 11.63 8.52
C TYR A 176 4.29 12.04 8.74
N PHE A 177 3.49 11.13 9.30
CA PHE A 177 2.11 11.46 9.66
C PHE A 177 2.03 11.99 11.09
N ARG A 178 1.22 13.02 11.31
CA ARG A 178 0.75 13.49 12.61
C ARG A 178 -0.73 13.86 12.49
N ASP A 179 -1.57 13.38 13.41
CA ASP A 179 -3.02 13.61 13.42
C ASP A 179 -3.74 13.26 12.10
N GLY A 180 -3.28 12.20 11.40
CA GLY A 180 -3.84 11.78 10.11
C GLY A 180 -3.31 12.54 8.91
N GLU A 181 -2.50 13.56 9.11
CA GLU A 181 -2.01 14.44 8.05
C GLU A 181 -0.50 14.27 7.82
N PRO A 182 -0.03 14.37 6.58
CA PRO A 182 1.39 14.41 6.31
C PRO A 182 2.00 15.72 6.82
N VAL A 183 3.05 15.58 7.61
CA VAL A 183 3.82 16.68 8.20
C VAL A 183 5.32 16.43 8.02
N GLY A 184 6.14 17.43 8.29
CA GLY A 184 7.58 17.32 8.25
C GLY A 184 8.25 18.54 7.65
N MET A 185 9.57 18.57 7.75
CA MET A 185 10.39 19.67 7.22
C MET A 185 10.11 19.92 5.72
N GLU A 186 10.02 18.85 4.95
CA GLU A 186 9.84 18.94 3.50
C GLU A 186 8.42 19.33 3.10
N VAL A 187 7.42 18.95 3.88
CA VAL A 187 6.03 19.43 3.69
C VAL A 187 5.95 20.93 3.97
N GLU A 188 6.67 21.44 5.00
CA GLU A 188 6.74 22.88 5.26
C GLU A 188 7.45 23.63 4.13
N LEU A 189 8.61 23.13 3.68
CA LEU A 189 9.35 23.75 2.58
C LEU A 189 8.50 23.79 1.30
N ALA A 190 7.79 22.71 0.97
CA ALA A 190 6.89 22.67 -0.17
C ALA A 190 5.72 23.68 -0.03
N ALA A 191 5.14 23.79 1.17
CA ALA A 191 4.08 24.74 1.45
C ALA A 191 4.55 26.21 1.27
N LEU A 192 5.70 26.56 1.83
CA LEU A 192 6.29 27.90 1.70
C LEU A 192 6.69 28.22 0.25
N PHE A 193 7.20 27.26 -0.49
CA PHE A 193 7.44 27.42 -1.92
C PHE A 193 6.14 27.69 -2.67
N CYS A 194 5.11 26.89 -2.45
CA CYS A 194 3.82 27.07 -3.10
C CYS A 194 3.18 28.44 -2.77
N GLU A 195 3.27 28.88 -1.51
CA GLU A 195 2.80 30.18 -1.07
C GLU A 195 3.55 31.31 -1.81
N ALA A 196 4.88 31.25 -1.85
CA ALA A 196 5.73 32.26 -2.47
C ALA A 196 5.47 32.42 -3.98
N TYR A 197 5.09 31.35 -4.67
CA TYR A 197 4.83 31.38 -6.11
C TYR A 197 3.33 31.30 -6.48
N GLY A 198 2.42 31.39 -5.51
CA GLY A 198 0.98 31.41 -5.74
C GLY A 198 0.40 30.07 -6.22
N TYR A 199 1.03 28.95 -5.86
CA TYR A 199 0.51 27.62 -6.13
C TYR A 199 -0.31 27.09 -4.95
N GLY A 200 -1.34 26.27 -5.24
CA GLY A 200 -1.91 25.36 -4.26
C GLY A 200 -1.02 24.11 -4.10
N LEU A 201 -1.07 23.46 -2.95
CA LEU A 201 -0.29 22.24 -2.69
C LEU A 201 -1.24 21.06 -2.42
N ARG A 202 -1.00 19.95 -3.12
CA ARG A 202 -1.55 18.63 -2.80
C ARG A 202 -0.40 17.69 -2.47
N VAL A 203 -0.49 16.99 -1.34
CA VAL A 203 0.50 15.98 -0.94
C VAL A 203 -0.08 14.59 -1.16
N SER A 204 0.64 13.77 -1.93
CA SER A 204 0.31 12.37 -2.25
C SER A 204 1.36 11.46 -1.63
N ILE A 205 0.93 10.37 -1.01
CA ILE A 205 1.81 9.45 -0.30
C ILE A 205 1.97 8.14 -1.08
N THR A 206 3.21 7.70 -1.25
CA THR A 206 3.55 6.39 -1.83
C THR A 206 4.69 5.73 -1.06
N ASN A 207 5.14 4.55 -1.45
CA ASN A 207 6.39 4.00 -0.95
C ASN A 207 7.57 4.70 -1.64
N PHE A 208 8.75 4.68 -1.01
CA PHE A 208 9.93 5.37 -1.52
C PHE A 208 10.30 4.95 -2.96
N ASP A 209 10.30 3.66 -3.23
CA ASP A 209 10.56 3.07 -4.56
C ASP A 209 9.55 3.48 -5.65
N GLY A 210 8.35 3.91 -5.27
CA GLY A 210 7.31 4.41 -6.17
C GLY A 210 7.43 5.89 -6.54
N ILE A 211 8.31 6.67 -5.89
CA ILE A 211 8.38 8.13 -6.06
C ILE A 211 8.92 8.51 -7.44
N LEU A 212 10.09 8.02 -7.81
CA LEU A 212 10.69 8.34 -9.11
C LEU A 212 9.81 7.88 -10.29
N PRO A 213 9.24 6.66 -10.28
CA PRO A 213 8.24 6.27 -11.28
C PRO A 213 7.03 7.19 -11.36
N ALA A 214 6.54 7.72 -10.23
CA ALA A 214 5.40 8.64 -10.22
C ALA A 214 5.75 9.99 -10.88
N ILE A 215 6.94 10.53 -10.64
CA ILE A 215 7.45 11.75 -11.28
C ILE A 215 7.63 11.52 -12.80
N GLN A 216 8.28 10.43 -13.19
CA GLN A 216 8.51 10.09 -14.61
C GLN A 216 7.20 9.88 -15.38
N ALA A 217 6.21 9.29 -14.75
CA ALA A 217 4.89 9.07 -15.32
C ALA A 217 3.98 10.33 -15.29
N GLY A 218 4.46 11.48 -14.78
CA GLY A 218 3.67 12.70 -14.68
C GLY A 218 2.49 12.61 -13.70
N LYS A 219 2.56 11.71 -12.71
CA LYS A 219 1.55 11.57 -11.65
C LYS A 219 1.73 12.60 -10.53
N ALA A 220 2.91 13.18 -10.46
CA ALA A 220 3.23 14.27 -9.55
C ALA A 220 4.11 15.30 -10.27
N ASP A 221 4.01 16.55 -9.82
CA ASP A 221 4.76 17.67 -10.40
C ASP A 221 6.18 17.75 -9.83
N PHE A 222 6.35 17.36 -8.57
CA PHE A 222 7.64 17.29 -7.90
C PHE A 222 7.61 16.33 -6.70
N SER A 223 8.80 16.03 -6.17
CA SER A 223 8.95 15.30 -4.91
C SER A 223 9.99 15.95 -4.01
N MET A 224 9.69 15.91 -2.72
CA MET A 224 10.62 16.12 -1.61
C MET A 224 10.40 14.94 -0.65
N ALA A 225 11.39 14.04 -0.55
CA ALA A 225 11.28 12.78 0.20
C ALA A 225 12.66 12.24 0.62
N GLY A 226 13.56 13.14 1.06
CA GLY A 226 14.92 12.74 1.39
C GLY A 226 15.68 12.11 0.22
N ILE A 227 15.43 12.57 -1.00
CA ILE A 227 16.01 11.93 -2.18
C ILE A 227 17.40 12.49 -2.43
N THR A 228 18.40 11.63 -2.19
CA THR A 228 19.80 11.93 -2.46
C THR A 228 20.05 12.24 -3.95
N ILE A 229 20.76 13.31 -4.22
CA ILE A 229 21.21 13.69 -5.55
C ILE A 229 22.32 12.72 -5.97
N THR A 230 22.07 11.86 -6.96
CA THR A 230 23.08 10.97 -7.55
C THR A 230 23.14 11.15 -9.07
N GLU A 231 24.29 10.85 -9.68
CA GLU A 231 24.45 10.95 -11.13
C GLU A 231 23.51 9.99 -11.86
N GLU A 232 23.32 8.77 -11.34
CA GLU A 232 22.39 7.80 -11.90
C GLU A 232 20.95 8.36 -11.95
N ARG A 233 20.47 8.94 -10.84
CA ARG A 233 19.13 9.53 -10.79
C ARG A 233 18.98 10.74 -11.71
N LYS A 234 20.02 11.55 -11.88
CA LYS A 234 20.04 12.68 -12.83
C LYS A 234 19.84 12.24 -14.28
N GLU A 235 20.13 10.99 -14.63
CA GLU A 235 19.83 10.48 -15.97
C GLU A 235 18.33 10.42 -16.25
N SER A 236 17.52 10.19 -15.25
CA SER A 236 16.08 9.94 -15.36
C SER A 236 15.17 11.07 -14.89
N VAL A 237 15.63 11.92 -13.98
CA VAL A 237 14.89 13.05 -13.41
C VAL A 237 15.79 14.31 -13.29
N ASN A 238 15.17 15.46 -13.09
CA ASN A 238 15.86 16.70 -12.73
C ASN A 238 15.91 16.84 -11.21
N PHE A 239 16.99 17.46 -10.69
CA PHE A 239 17.12 17.88 -9.31
C PHE A 239 17.28 19.40 -9.19
N SER A 240 16.70 19.98 -8.14
CA SER A 240 17.01 21.34 -7.74
C SER A 240 18.42 21.47 -7.15
N ALA A 241 18.84 22.69 -6.80
CA ALA A 241 19.89 22.90 -5.82
C ALA A 241 19.56 22.16 -4.52
N PRO A 242 20.57 21.66 -3.78
CA PRO A 242 20.31 20.91 -2.55
C PRO A 242 19.66 21.82 -1.50
N TYR A 243 18.66 21.30 -0.78
CA TYR A 243 18.02 21.99 0.33
C TYR A 243 18.44 21.45 1.69
N TYR A 244 19.06 20.28 1.75
CA TYR A 244 19.59 19.65 2.96
C TYR A 244 20.87 18.88 2.65
N GLU A 245 21.81 18.88 3.60
CA GLU A 245 23.06 18.15 3.54
C GLU A 245 23.25 17.42 4.88
N GLY A 246 23.70 16.16 4.85
CA GLY A 246 23.86 15.35 6.06
C GLY A 246 24.81 14.18 5.90
N GLY A 247 24.94 13.39 6.95
CA GLY A 247 25.75 12.17 6.99
C GLY A 247 24.87 10.91 7.03
N THR A 248 25.33 9.86 6.36
CA THR A 248 24.77 8.51 6.49
C THR A 248 25.45 7.79 7.65
N VAL A 249 24.69 7.33 8.62
CA VAL A 249 25.17 6.62 9.82
C VAL A 249 24.46 5.27 9.96
N MET A 250 24.89 4.46 10.93
CA MET A 250 24.34 3.10 11.15
C MET A 250 23.58 3.03 12.47
N ALA A 251 22.34 2.55 12.43
CA ALA A 251 21.59 2.16 13.62
C ALA A 251 21.89 0.71 14.00
N VAL A 252 22.09 0.47 15.29
CA VAL A 252 22.39 -0.84 15.88
C VAL A 252 21.56 -1.07 17.15
N ARG A 253 21.43 -2.34 17.60
CA ARG A 253 20.81 -2.60 18.89
C ARG A 253 21.62 -2.07 20.06
N LYS A 254 20.95 -1.50 21.04
CA LYS A 254 21.56 -1.05 22.29
C LYS A 254 21.84 -2.26 23.19
N GLY A 255 23.10 -2.46 23.56
CA GLY A 255 23.50 -3.58 24.42
C GLY A 255 22.82 -3.50 25.79
N GLY A 256 22.37 -4.66 26.29
CA GLY A 256 21.70 -4.78 27.57
C GLY A 256 20.17 -4.60 27.57
N ALA A 257 19.59 -4.15 26.46
CA ALA A 257 18.15 -4.16 26.29
C ALA A 257 17.69 -5.54 25.77
N ALA A 258 17.54 -6.50 26.69
CA ALA A 258 16.61 -7.60 26.41
C ALA A 258 15.27 -6.95 26.08
N ALA A 259 14.56 -7.48 25.08
CA ALA A 259 13.13 -7.23 24.92
C ALA A 259 12.41 -7.75 26.17
N GLY A 260 12.48 -7.00 27.23
CA GLY A 260 12.08 -7.35 28.57
C GLY A 260 11.93 -6.08 29.37
N SER A 261 10.71 -5.53 29.34
CA SER A 261 10.09 -4.85 30.47
C SER A 261 11.03 -3.95 31.31
N GLU A 262 11.02 -2.67 31.09
CA GLU A 262 10.88 -1.78 32.24
C GLU A 262 9.73 -2.39 33.07
N GLY A 263 9.92 -2.58 34.38
CA GLY A 263 9.14 -3.41 35.30
C GLY A 263 7.63 -3.18 35.41
N GLY A 264 6.96 -2.95 34.29
CA GLY A 264 5.52 -2.95 34.14
C GLY A 264 5.02 -4.38 33.90
N SER A 265 3.86 -4.70 34.44
CA SER A 265 3.18 -5.97 34.17
C SER A 265 3.04 -6.18 32.66
N PHE A 266 3.21 -7.40 32.15
CA PHE A 266 2.92 -7.76 30.76
C PHE A 266 1.58 -7.18 30.23
N PHE A 267 0.58 -7.12 31.10
CA PHE A 267 -0.73 -6.51 30.79
C PHE A 267 -0.68 -4.98 30.66
N GLU A 268 0.21 -4.28 31.37
CA GLU A 268 0.39 -2.83 31.22
C GLU A 268 1.05 -2.51 29.89
N GLY A 269 2.04 -3.28 29.45
CA GLY A 269 2.65 -3.15 28.11
C GLY A 269 1.63 -3.37 26.98
N ILE A 270 0.76 -4.38 27.11
CA ILE A 270 -0.34 -4.62 26.15
C ILE A 270 -1.31 -3.43 26.14
N ALA A 271 -1.69 -2.90 27.30
CA ALA A 271 -2.63 -1.79 27.39
C ALA A 271 -2.03 -0.50 26.81
N GLU A 272 -0.73 -0.26 27.01
CA GLU A 272 -0.02 0.88 26.43
C GLU A 272 0.06 0.77 24.90
N SER A 273 0.48 -0.37 24.37
CA SER A 273 0.52 -0.63 22.93
C SER A 273 -0.87 -0.52 22.27
N PHE A 274 -1.91 -1.00 22.94
CA PHE A 274 -3.29 -0.83 22.47
C PHE A 274 -3.68 0.66 22.42
N ASN A 275 -3.34 1.42 23.46
CA ASN A 275 -3.60 2.86 23.52
C ASN A 275 -2.85 3.60 22.40
N LYS A 276 -1.56 3.31 22.20
CA LYS A 276 -0.75 3.88 21.10
C LYS A 276 -1.34 3.55 19.73
N THR A 277 -1.83 2.34 19.51
CA THR A 277 -2.34 1.89 18.21
C THR A 277 -3.70 2.47 17.87
N PHE A 278 -4.61 2.59 18.84
CA PHE A 278 -6.01 2.90 18.55
C PHE A 278 -6.48 4.23 19.12
N LEU A 279 -6.12 4.58 20.37
CA LEU A 279 -6.75 5.68 21.09
C LEU A 279 -5.98 6.98 20.94
N ARG A 280 -4.65 6.93 20.91
CA ARG A 280 -3.82 8.11 20.74
C ARG A 280 -4.07 8.71 19.36
N GLU A 281 -4.33 10.01 19.29
CA GLU A 281 -4.61 10.74 18.06
C GLU A 281 -5.81 10.17 17.25
N ASP A 282 -6.75 9.50 17.93
CA ASP A 282 -7.91 8.87 17.27
C ASP A 282 -7.54 7.94 16.09
N ARG A 283 -6.40 7.23 16.16
CA ARG A 283 -5.85 6.41 15.06
C ARG A 283 -6.79 5.32 14.56
N TRP A 284 -7.77 4.91 15.39
CA TRP A 284 -8.85 4.01 14.95
C TRP A 284 -9.61 4.53 13.73
N LYS A 285 -9.68 5.87 13.51
CA LYS A 285 -10.32 6.49 12.35
C LYS A 285 -9.62 6.11 11.05
N LEU A 286 -8.28 6.00 11.05
CA LEU A 286 -7.48 5.59 9.91
C LEU A 286 -7.87 4.19 9.42
N PHE A 287 -8.09 3.24 10.34
CA PHE A 287 -8.55 1.91 9.98
C PHE A 287 -9.94 1.94 9.32
N PHE A 288 -10.85 2.79 9.81
CA PHE A 288 -12.19 2.93 9.19
C PHE A 288 -12.12 3.59 7.80
N GLU A 289 -11.26 4.56 7.60
CA GLU A 289 -11.01 5.17 6.28
C GLU A 289 -10.45 4.13 5.30
N GLY A 290 -9.46 3.34 5.74
CA GLY A 290 -8.92 2.23 4.97
C GLY A 290 -9.97 1.17 4.62
N VAL A 291 -10.84 0.81 5.56
CA VAL A 291 -12.00 -0.07 5.31
C VAL A 291 -12.93 0.52 4.24
N GLY A 292 -13.22 1.83 4.33
CA GLY A 292 -14.05 2.52 3.34
C GLY A 292 -13.47 2.42 1.93
N THR A 293 -12.18 2.68 1.77
CA THR A 293 -11.46 2.57 0.49
C THR A 293 -11.45 1.13 -0.03
N THR A 294 -11.12 0.16 0.82
CA THR A 294 -11.13 -1.27 0.49
C THR A 294 -12.49 -1.73 0.00
N LEU A 295 -13.56 -1.37 0.72
CA LEU A 295 -14.94 -1.72 0.35
C LEU A 295 -15.39 -1.02 -0.94
N LEU A 296 -15.05 0.25 -1.13
CA LEU A 296 -15.37 1.00 -2.35
C LEU A 296 -14.78 0.31 -3.57
N ILE A 297 -13.47 0.03 -3.54
CA ILE A 297 -12.78 -0.66 -4.64
C ILE A 297 -13.41 -2.03 -4.88
N THR A 298 -13.62 -2.81 -3.82
CA THR A 298 -14.18 -4.17 -3.91
C THR A 298 -15.58 -4.15 -4.53
N ILE A 299 -16.49 -3.34 -4.02
CA ILE A 299 -17.89 -3.30 -4.48
C ILE A 299 -17.98 -2.86 -5.93
N LEU A 300 -17.27 -1.79 -6.30
CA LEU A 300 -17.27 -1.31 -7.69
C LEU A 300 -16.67 -2.36 -8.64
N SER A 301 -15.59 -3.01 -8.26
CA SER A 301 -14.94 -4.04 -9.08
C SER A 301 -15.82 -5.29 -9.23
N ILE A 302 -16.54 -5.71 -8.20
CA ILE A 302 -17.51 -6.81 -8.30
C ILE A 302 -18.63 -6.47 -9.28
N ILE A 303 -19.23 -5.28 -9.16
CA ILE A 303 -20.34 -4.87 -10.01
C ILE A 303 -19.87 -4.78 -11.48
N LEU A 304 -18.83 -4.00 -11.72
CA LEU A 304 -18.33 -3.74 -13.07
C LEU A 304 -17.72 -5.00 -13.70
N GLY A 305 -16.98 -5.80 -12.92
CA GLY A 305 -16.38 -7.04 -13.39
C GLY A 305 -17.43 -8.11 -13.69
N THR A 306 -18.51 -8.20 -12.90
CA THR A 306 -19.64 -9.09 -13.20
C THR A 306 -20.30 -8.70 -14.51
N ILE A 307 -20.58 -7.41 -14.71
CA ILE A 307 -21.16 -6.90 -15.94
C ILE A 307 -20.22 -7.19 -17.12
N LEU A 308 -18.93 -6.88 -17.00
CA LEU A 308 -17.92 -7.11 -18.04
C LEU A 308 -17.82 -8.60 -18.40
N GLY A 309 -17.65 -9.47 -17.42
CA GLY A 309 -17.52 -10.91 -17.63
C GLY A 309 -18.77 -11.52 -18.26
N PHE A 310 -19.96 -11.07 -17.85
CA PHE A 310 -21.23 -11.47 -18.44
C PHE A 310 -21.36 -10.99 -19.90
N LEU A 311 -21.03 -9.74 -20.18
CA LEU A 311 -21.07 -9.19 -21.55
C LEU A 311 -20.13 -9.95 -22.49
N VAL A 312 -18.87 -10.17 -22.05
CA VAL A 312 -17.90 -10.93 -22.82
C VAL A 312 -18.40 -12.37 -23.05
N PHE A 313 -19.01 -13.01 -22.03
CA PHE A 313 -19.59 -14.33 -22.16
C PHE A 313 -20.71 -14.37 -23.22
N VAL A 314 -21.64 -13.42 -23.21
CA VAL A 314 -22.75 -13.35 -24.17
C VAL A 314 -22.22 -13.13 -25.60
N LEU A 315 -21.21 -12.27 -25.77
CA LEU A 315 -20.58 -12.03 -27.07
C LEU A 315 -19.86 -13.27 -27.60
N CYS A 316 -19.15 -14.01 -26.76
CA CYS A 316 -18.40 -15.20 -27.13
C CYS A 316 -19.29 -16.42 -27.34
N ARG A 317 -20.42 -16.54 -26.64
CA ARG A 317 -21.34 -17.67 -26.75
C ARG A 317 -21.87 -17.84 -28.17
N ASN A 318 -22.24 -16.75 -28.86
CA ASN A 318 -22.76 -16.75 -30.22
C ASN A 318 -21.71 -16.34 -31.26
N GLY A 319 -20.51 -16.00 -30.82
CA GLY A 319 -19.38 -15.58 -31.63
C GLY A 319 -18.67 -16.78 -32.23
N GLY A 320 -18.23 -16.63 -33.51
CA GLY A 320 -17.39 -17.62 -34.16
C GLY A 320 -15.99 -17.72 -33.50
N THR A 321 -15.04 -18.30 -34.20
CA THR A 321 -13.67 -18.54 -33.74
C THR A 321 -12.95 -17.24 -33.29
N VAL A 322 -13.22 -16.11 -33.96
CA VAL A 322 -12.48 -14.84 -33.73
C VAL A 322 -12.77 -14.23 -32.34
N PRO A 323 -14.03 -13.99 -31.91
CA PRO A 323 -14.30 -13.47 -30.55
C PRO A 323 -13.78 -14.39 -29.45
N ASN A 324 -13.87 -15.70 -29.65
CA ASN A 324 -13.35 -16.69 -28.71
C ASN A 324 -11.81 -16.68 -28.62
N ALA A 325 -11.11 -16.50 -29.75
CA ALA A 325 -9.66 -16.39 -29.73
C ALA A 325 -9.18 -15.10 -29.07
N ILE A 326 -9.83 -13.96 -29.35
CA ILE A 326 -9.49 -12.67 -28.76
C ILE A 326 -9.74 -12.70 -27.25
N SER A 327 -10.91 -13.14 -26.81
CA SER A 327 -11.22 -13.24 -25.38
C SER A 327 -10.29 -14.23 -24.67
N GLY A 328 -9.97 -15.36 -25.31
CA GLY A 328 -9.02 -16.34 -24.78
C GLY A 328 -7.62 -15.75 -24.58
N PHE A 329 -7.13 -14.95 -25.54
CA PHE A 329 -5.84 -14.25 -25.43
C PHE A 329 -5.83 -13.25 -24.25
N PHE A 330 -6.86 -12.38 -24.16
CA PHE A 330 -6.93 -11.41 -23.06
C PHE A 330 -7.07 -12.07 -21.68
N MET A 331 -7.84 -13.16 -21.59
CA MET A 331 -7.95 -13.92 -20.36
C MET A 331 -6.62 -14.56 -19.96
N TRP A 332 -5.91 -15.18 -20.90
CA TRP A 332 -4.59 -15.75 -20.65
C TRP A 332 -3.61 -14.67 -20.19
N LEU A 333 -3.61 -13.50 -20.83
CA LEU A 333 -2.75 -12.38 -20.45
C LEU A 333 -3.04 -11.88 -19.03
N LEU A 334 -4.31 -11.58 -18.72
CA LEU A 334 -4.71 -11.02 -17.42
C LEU A 334 -4.56 -12.01 -16.26
N GLN A 335 -4.78 -13.31 -16.50
CA GLN A 335 -4.60 -14.36 -15.49
C GLN A 335 -3.13 -14.73 -15.28
N GLY A 336 -2.29 -14.53 -16.30
CA GLY A 336 -0.86 -14.83 -16.24
C GLY A 336 -0.02 -13.75 -15.54
N MET A 337 -0.57 -12.53 -15.32
CA MET A 337 0.16 -11.44 -14.67
C MET A 337 -0.11 -11.38 -13.16
N PRO A 338 0.93 -11.18 -12.33
CA PRO A 338 0.74 -10.81 -10.93
C PRO A 338 -0.07 -9.52 -10.82
N MET A 339 -1.02 -9.48 -9.90
CA MET A 339 -1.95 -8.35 -9.78
C MET A 339 -1.26 -7.01 -9.49
N VAL A 340 -0.20 -7.03 -8.68
CA VAL A 340 0.58 -5.81 -8.38
C VAL A 340 1.22 -5.24 -9.66
N VAL A 341 1.77 -6.11 -10.52
CA VAL A 341 2.39 -5.72 -11.80
C VAL A 341 1.35 -5.13 -12.74
N LEU A 342 0.16 -5.75 -12.82
CA LEU A 342 -0.94 -5.22 -13.64
C LEU A 342 -1.34 -3.82 -13.17
N LEU A 343 -1.50 -3.60 -11.87
CA LEU A 343 -1.85 -2.28 -11.32
C LEU A 343 -0.77 -1.23 -11.62
N MET A 344 0.51 -1.59 -11.46
CA MET A 344 1.62 -0.68 -11.77
C MET A 344 1.68 -0.33 -13.26
N ILE A 345 1.50 -1.32 -14.16
CA ILE A 345 1.43 -1.09 -15.61
C ILE A 345 0.26 -0.15 -15.95
N LEU A 346 -0.92 -0.41 -15.40
CA LEU A 346 -2.08 0.45 -15.62
C LEU A 346 -1.81 1.88 -15.10
N TYR A 347 -1.28 2.01 -13.90
CA TYR A 347 -1.11 3.30 -13.24
C TYR A 347 0.01 4.14 -13.87
N TYR A 348 1.19 3.56 -14.07
CA TYR A 348 2.38 4.30 -14.53
C TYR A 348 2.54 4.35 -16.05
N ILE A 349 2.06 3.31 -16.78
CA ILE A 349 2.27 3.21 -18.24
C ILE A 349 1.00 3.57 -18.99
N VAL A 350 -0.11 2.83 -18.76
CA VAL A 350 -1.34 3.01 -19.55
C VAL A 350 -2.01 4.35 -19.25
N PHE A 351 -2.15 4.68 -17.99
CA PHE A 351 -2.75 5.91 -17.51
C PHE A 351 -1.72 6.95 -17.03
N GLY A 352 -0.44 6.78 -17.36
CA GLY A 352 0.63 7.69 -16.97
C GLY A 352 0.34 9.14 -17.33
N SER A 353 -0.05 9.39 -18.58
CA SER A 353 -0.35 10.73 -19.10
C SER A 353 -1.72 11.29 -18.68
N PHE A 354 -2.52 10.56 -17.91
CA PHE A 354 -3.85 10.97 -17.48
C PHE A 354 -3.87 11.26 -15.97
N SER A 355 -4.50 12.36 -15.55
CA SER A 355 -4.69 12.70 -14.14
C SER A 355 -5.76 11.83 -13.47
N ILE A 356 -5.57 10.50 -13.51
CA ILE A 356 -6.48 9.50 -12.93
C ILE A 356 -5.86 9.01 -11.61
N GLY A 357 -6.64 9.11 -10.53
CA GLY A 357 -6.19 8.66 -9.19
C GLY A 357 -6.09 7.15 -9.08
N GLY A 358 -5.22 6.66 -8.17
CA GLY A 358 -4.96 5.24 -7.93
C GLY A 358 -6.21 4.41 -7.63
N VAL A 359 -7.20 4.96 -6.93
CA VAL A 359 -8.49 4.28 -6.64
C VAL A 359 -9.21 3.89 -7.93
N VAL A 360 -9.31 4.80 -8.90
CA VAL A 360 -9.97 4.51 -10.18
C VAL A 360 -9.21 3.46 -10.97
N VAL A 361 -7.87 3.55 -11.00
CA VAL A 361 -7.02 2.56 -11.65
C VAL A 361 -7.15 1.19 -10.99
N SER A 362 -7.22 1.15 -9.64
CA SER A 362 -7.48 -0.08 -8.88
C SER A 362 -8.82 -0.71 -9.29
N VAL A 363 -9.88 0.08 -9.34
CA VAL A 363 -11.20 -0.40 -9.78
C VAL A 363 -11.13 -0.97 -11.21
N ILE A 364 -10.43 -0.31 -12.14
CA ILE A 364 -10.26 -0.80 -13.52
C ILE A 364 -9.50 -2.14 -13.52
N GLY A 365 -8.34 -2.21 -12.84
CA GLY A 365 -7.51 -3.42 -12.79
C GLY A 365 -8.27 -4.62 -12.21
N PHE A 366 -8.93 -4.41 -11.06
CA PHE A 366 -9.75 -5.46 -10.44
C PHE A 366 -11.00 -5.80 -11.24
N THR A 367 -11.61 -4.84 -11.93
CA THR A 367 -12.72 -5.10 -12.85
C THR A 367 -12.29 -6.04 -13.98
N LEU A 368 -11.12 -5.82 -14.56
CA LEU A 368 -10.59 -6.66 -15.62
C LEU A 368 -10.35 -8.09 -15.13
N THR A 369 -9.64 -8.26 -14.01
CA THR A 369 -9.31 -9.59 -13.46
C THR A 369 -10.54 -10.32 -12.92
N PHE A 370 -11.43 -9.63 -12.19
CA PHE A 370 -12.68 -10.22 -11.71
C PHE A 370 -13.61 -10.59 -12.89
N GLY A 371 -13.66 -9.75 -13.92
CA GLY A 371 -14.41 -10.03 -15.16
C GLY A 371 -13.95 -11.29 -15.87
N THR A 372 -12.63 -11.55 -15.93
CA THR A 372 -12.12 -12.81 -16.49
C THR A 372 -12.55 -14.03 -15.66
N SER A 373 -12.55 -13.90 -14.33
CA SER A 373 -13.01 -14.95 -13.44
C SER A 373 -14.49 -15.24 -13.62
N VAL A 374 -15.33 -14.20 -13.71
CA VAL A 374 -16.79 -14.34 -13.96
C VAL A 374 -17.05 -14.98 -15.32
N PHE A 375 -16.34 -14.58 -16.35
CA PHE A 375 -16.45 -15.22 -17.67
C PHE A 375 -16.15 -16.73 -17.59
N GLY A 376 -15.04 -17.11 -16.93
CA GLY A 376 -14.66 -18.51 -16.74
C GLY A 376 -15.73 -19.32 -15.98
N MET A 377 -16.26 -18.74 -14.91
CA MET A 377 -17.34 -19.35 -14.11
C MET A 377 -18.63 -19.53 -14.92
N LEU A 378 -19.01 -18.54 -15.72
CA LEU A 378 -20.17 -18.62 -16.60
C LEU A 378 -19.98 -19.73 -17.66
N LYS A 379 -18.80 -19.79 -18.28
CA LYS A 379 -18.48 -20.84 -19.26
C LYS A 379 -18.55 -22.23 -18.64
N MET A 380 -17.97 -22.41 -17.47
CA MET A 380 -18.00 -23.67 -16.72
C MET A 380 -19.41 -24.04 -16.27
N GLY A 381 -20.13 -23.11 -15.65
CA GLY A 381 -21.47 -23.38 -15.11
C GLY A 381 -22.52 -23.64 -16.18
N VAL A 382 -22.47 -22.90 -17.31
CA VAL A 382 -23.35 -23.14 -18.44
C VAL A 382 -23.01 -24.46 -19.14
N GLY A 383 -21.72 -24.82 -19.24
CA GLY A 383 -21.29 -26.10 -19.78
C GLY A 383 -21.61 -27.32 -18.90
N ALA A 384 -21.93 -27.09 -17.61
CA ALA A 384 -22.37 -28.16 -16.71
C ALA A 384 -23.85 -28.50 -16.83
N VAL A 385 -24.66 -27.71 -17.56
CA VAL A 385 -26.07 -27.97 -17.81
C VAL A 385 -26.19 -28.93 -18.99
N ASP A 386 -26.99 -29.98 -18.84
CA ASP A 386 -27.21 -30.99 -19.88
C ASP A 386 -27.78 -30.37 -21.16
N ASP A 387 -27.21 -30.75 -22.32
CA ASP A 387 -27.59 -30.21 -23.62
C ASP A 387 -29.06 -30.58 -23.97
N GLY A 388 -29.58 -31.67 -23.45
CA GLY A 388 -31.00 -32.05 -23.58
C GLY A 388 -31.97 -30.99 -23.07
N GLN A 389 -31.55 -30.16 -22.11
CA GLN A 389 -32.35 -29.01 -21.65
C GLN A 389 -32.53 -27.96 -22.73
N ARG A 390 -31.51 -27.75 -23.55
CA ARG A 390 -31.58 -26.84 -24.70
C ARG A 390 -32.43 -27.38 -25.81
N GLU A 391 -32.29 -28.67 -26.13
CA GLU A 391 -33.10 -29.36 -27.15
C GLU A 391 -34.57 -29.37 -26.78
N ALA A 392 -34.91 -29.73 -25.53
CA ALA A 392 -36.27 -29.71 -25.02
C ALA A 392 -36.88 -28.30 -25.07
N ALA A 393 -36.12 -27.27 -24.74
CA ALA A 393 -36.57 -25.88 -24.82
C ALA A 393 -36.92 -25.48 -26.27
N PHE A 394 -36.08 -25.83 -27.23
CA PHE A 394 -36.36 -25.57 -28.64
C PHE A 394 -37.56 -26.35 -29.15
N ALA A 395 -37.73 -27.60 -28.73
CA ALA A 395 -38.91 -28.39 -29.05
C ALA A 395 -40.19 -27.76 -28.52
N MET A 396 -40.16 -27.06 -27.39
CA MET A 396 -41.25 -26.28 -26.84
C MET A 396 -41.45 -24.90 -27.49
N GLY A 397 -40.64 -24.54 -28.49
CA GLY A 397 -40.77 -23.28 -29.23
C GLY A 397 -40.10 -22.08 -28.58
N TYR A 398 -39.20 -22.28 -27.58
CA TYR A 398 -38.42 -21.19 -27.02
C TYR A 398 -37.33 -20.70 -28.01
N SER A 399 -37.16 -19.38 -28.09
CA SER A 399 -36.04 -18.80 -28.79
C SER A 399 -34.71 -19.04 -28.02
N ASP A 400 -33.55 -18.94 -28.67
CA ASP A 400 -32.26 -19.12 -28.03
C ASP A 400 -32.05 -18.19 -26.82
N ARG A 401 -32.51 -16.93 -26.90
CA ARG A 401 -32.47 -15.98 -25.79
C ARG A 401 -33.39 -16.43 -24.63
N GLN A 402 -34.59 -16.90 -24.92
CA GLN A 402 -35.50 -17.38 -23.90
C GLN A 402 -34.96 -18.65 -23.24
N THR A 403 -34.44 -19.58 -24.03
CA THR A 403 -33.81 -20.82 -23.55
C THR A 403 -32.67 -20.48 -22.59
N PHE A 404 -31.81 -19.55 -22.97
CA PHE A 404 -30.68 -19.16 -22.11
C PHE A 404 -31.15 -18.55 -20.79
N PHE A 405 -31.96 -17.50 -20.81
CA PHE A 405 -32.29 -16.75 -19.58
C PHE A 405 -33.31 -17.46 -18.70
N ARG A 406 -34.21 -18.28 -19.26
CA ARG A 406 -35.29 -18.93 -18.49
C ARG A 406 -34.96 -20.35 -18.07
N ILE A 407 -34.07 -21.05 -18.78
CA ILE A 407 -33.84 -22.48 -18.58
C ILE A 407 -32.39 -22.75 -18.19
N ILE A 408 -31.42 -22.32 -19.04
CA ILE A 408 -30.02 -22.67 -18.85
C ILE A 408 -29.39 -21.88 -17.70
N LEU A 409 -29.49 -20.55 -17.72
CA LEU A 409 -28.84 -19.69 -16.72
C LEU A 409 -29.32 -19.99 -15.28
N PRO A 410 -30.65 -20.17 -15.01
CA PRO A 410 -31.08 -20.55 -13.66
C PRO A 410 -30.53 -21.89 -13.17
N GLN A 411 -30.33 -22.84 -14.07
CA GLN A 411 -29.74 -24.15 -13.76
C GLN A 411 -28.20 -24.06 -13.61
N ALA A 412 -27.56 -23.16 -14.32
CA ALA A 412 -26.11 -22.91 -14.21
C ALA A 412 -25.73 -22.18 -12.91
N LEU A 413 -26.60 -21.28 -12.38
CA LEU A 413 -26.31 -20.47 -11.20
C LEU A 413 -25.85 -21.29 -9.97
N PRO A 414 -26.46 -22.40 -9.58
CA PRO A 414 -25.97 -23.23 -8.48
C PRO A 414 -24.56 -23.74 -8.66
N HIS A 415 -24.10 -23.94 -9.90
CA HIS A 415 -22.75 -24.38 -10.23
C HIS A 415 -21.74 -23.21 -10.22
N ILE A 416 -22.21 -21.98 -10.47
CA ILE A 416 -21.40 -20.76 -10.52
C ILE A 416 -21.18 -20.16 -9.11
N MET A 417 -22.22 -20.13 -8.28
CA MET A 417 -22.26 -19.37 -7.03
C MET A 417 -21.17 -19.72 -6.01
N PRO A 418 -20.73 -20.98 -5.82
CA PRO A 418 -19.64 -21.29 -4.90
C PRO A 418 -18.33 -20.64 -5.33
N SER A 419 -17.97 -20.73 -6.63
CA SER A 419 -16.76 -20.11 -7.18
C SER A 419 -16.84 -18.58 -7.17
N TYR A 420 -18.02 -18.02 -7.46
CA TYR A 420 -18.27 -16.58 -7.41
C TYR A 420 -18.07 -16.00 -6.00
N LYS A 421 -18.56 -16.71 -4.97
CA LYS A 421 -18.34 -16.36 -3.58
C LYS A 421 -16.86 -16.37 -3.22
N SER A 422 -16.11 -17.40 -3.62
CA SER A 422 -14.67 -17.47 -3.39
C SER A 422 -13.93 -16.32 -4.07
N ALA A 423 -14.28 -15.99 -5.31
CA ALA A 423 -13.68 -14.89 -6.05
C ALA A 423 -13.93 -13.52 -5.39
N ILE A 424 -15.10 -13.31 -4.76
CA ILE A 424 -15.37 -12.09 -3.99
C ILE A 424 -14.45 -12.01 -2.76
N ILE A 425 -14.26 -13.10 -2.03
CA ILE A 425 -13.39 -13.16 -0.86
C ILE A 425 -11.93 -12.92 -1.27
N ASP A 426 -11.48 -13.54 -2.36
CA ASP A 426 -10.13 -13.38 -2.89
C ASP A 426 -9.90 -11.93 -3.36
N LEU A 427 -10.91 -11.28 -3.93
CA LEU A 427 -10.83 -9.88 -4.34
C LEU A 427 -10.61 -8.94 -3.16
N ILE A 428 -11.31 -9.15 -2.04
CA ILE A 428 -11.13 -8.34 -0.82
C ILE A 428 -9.67 -8.43 -0.34
N LYS A 429 -9.09 -9.64 -0.31
CA LYS A 429 -7.67 -9.83 0.06
C LYS A 429 -6.73 -9.17 -0.94
N ALA A 430 -7.04 -9.30 -2.22
CA ALA A 430 -6.20 -8.73 -3.27
C ALA A 430 -6.13 -7.19 -3.23
N THR A 431 -7.10 -6.49 -2.60
CA THR A 431 -7.01 -5.03 -2.46
C THR A 431 -5.84 -4.58 -1.59
N SER A 432 -5.27 -5.45 -0.75
CA SER A 432 -4.11 -5.11 0.11
C SER A 432 -2.85 -4.66 -0.65
N ILE A 433 -2.81 -4.86 -1.97
CA ILE A 433 -1.65 -4.47 -2.79
C ILE A 433 -1.77 -3.08 -3.43
N VAL A 434 -2.91 -2.37 -3.27
CA VAL A 434 -3.14 -1.08 -3.94
C VAL A 434 -2.26 0.05 -3.39
N GLY A 435 -1.64 -0.17 -2.24
CA GLY A 435 -0.64 0.75 -1.67
C GLY A 435 0.52 1.06 -2.62
N TYR A 436 0.89 0.14 -3.53
CA TYR A 436 1.92 0.33 -4.55
C TYR A 436 1.58 1.40 -5.61
N ILE A 437 0.33 1.79 -5.72
CA ILE A 437 -0.14 2.86 -6.61
C ILE A 437 -0.77 4.01 -5.82
N ALA A 438 -0.20 4.31 -4.66
CA ALA A 438 -0.56 5.42 -3.79
C ALA A 438 -2.04 5.43 -3.31
N VAL A 439 -2.63 4.26 -3.11
CA VAL A 439 -3.99 4.13 -2.56
C VAL A 439 -3.92 3.79 -1.08
N GLN A 440 -4.65 4.55 -0.27
CA GLN A 440 -4.74 4.36 1.17
C GLN A 440 -5.87 3.39 1.51
N ASP A 441 -5.62 2.10 1.34
CA ASP A 441 -6.50 1.01 1.75
C ASP A 441 -6.28 0.62 3.23
N LEU A 442 -6.99 -0.40 3.69
CA LEU A 442 -6.87 -0.88 5.07
C LEU A 442 -5.43 -1.31 5.44
N THR A 443 -4.72 -1.97 4.52
CA THR A 443 -3.34 -2.41 4.76
C THR A 443 -2.40 -1.22 4.88
N LYS A 444 -2.51 -0.25 3.95
CA LYS A 444 -1.69 0.96 3.98
C LYS A 444 -1.97 1.82 5.21
N MET A 445 -3.23 1.89 5.68
CA MET A 445 -3.55 2.57 6.93
C MET A 445 -2.95 1.86 8.15
N GLY A 446 -2.92 0.53 8.14
CA GLY A 446 -2.20 -0.25 9.15
C GLY A 446 -0.69 0.04 9.13
N ASP A 447 -0.08 0.15 7.95
CA ASP A 447 1.34 0.52 7.80
C ASP A 447 1.61 1.94 8.31
N ILE A 448 0.71 2.90 8.06
CA ILE A 448 0.80 4.27 8.60
C ILE A 448 0.76 4.25 10.12
N VAL A 449 -0.14 3.50 10.74
CA VAL A 449 -0.18 3.37 12.20
C VAL A 449 1.09 2.71 12.72
N ARG A 450 1.57 1.64 12.07
CA ARG A 450 2.82 0.96 12.41
C ARG A 450 4.03 1.90 12.33
N SER A 451 4.10 2.72 11.29
CA SER A 451 5.20 3.70 11.13
C SER A 451 5.21 4.81 12.19
N ARG A 452 4.05 5.12 12.77
CA ARG A 452 3.93 6.11 13.86
C ARG A 452 4.20 5.53 15.24
N THR A 453 3.88 4.26 15.43
CA THR A 453 4.00 3.60 16.73
C THR A 453 5.30 2.86 16.88
N TYR A 454 5.96 2.54 15.74
CA TYR A 454 7.07 1.60 15.64
C TYR A 454 6.74 0.25 16.34
N GLU A 455 5.48 -0.13 16.35
CA GLU A 455 4.98 -1.38 16.90
C GLU A 455 4.31 -2.20 15.80
N ALA A 456 4.80 -3.43 15.56
CA ALA A 456 4.22 -4.32 14.55
C ALA A 456 2.97 -5.04 15.05
N PHE A 457 2.97 -5.46 16.32
CA PHE A 457 2.03 -6.46 16.80
C PHE A 457 0.57 -6.01 16.69
N PHE A 458 0.20 -4.90 17.34
CA PHE A 458 -1.20 -4.46 17.36
C PHE A 458 -1.71 -3.96 16.01
N PRO A 459 -0.98 -3.14 15.22
CA PRO A 459 -1.44 -2.74 13.90
C PRO A 459 -1.65 -3.94 12.95
N LEU A 460 -0.74 -4.92 12.93
CA LEU A 460 -0.87 -6.11 12.08
C LEU A 460 -2.05 -7.00 12.52
N ILE A 461 -2.23 -7.21 13.82
CA ILE A 461 -3.38 -7.94 14.36
C ILE A 461 -4.68 -7.20 14.04
N ALA A 462 -4.72 -5.87 14.19
CA ALA A 462 -5.88 -5.06 13.86
C ALA A 462 -6.29 -5.23 12.39
N VAL A 463 -5.36 -5.04 11.47
CA VAL A 463 -5.59 -5.24 10.03
C VAL A 463 -6.10 -6.66 9.76
N THR A 464 -5.45 -7.68 10.34
CA THR A 464 -5.85 -9.08 10.19
C THR A 464 -7.27 -9.32 10.69
N VAL A 465 -7.60 -8.86 11.89
CA VAL A 465 -8.95 -9.04 12.48
C VAL A 465 -10.00 -8.32 11.66
N ILE A 466 -9.71 -7.10 11.20
CA ILE A 466 -10.66 -6.34 10.38
C ILE A 466 -10.91 -7.07 9.04
N TYR A 467 -9.86 -7.58 8.37
CA TYR A 467 -10.04 -8.40 7.16
C TYR A 467 -10.88 -9.64 7.44
N PHE A 468 -10.64 -10.37 8.54
CA PHE A 468 -11.45 -11.54 8.92
C PHE A 468 -12.92 -11.17 9.13
N VAL A 469 -13.20 -10.04 9.78
CA VAL A 469 -14.58 -9.55 9.97
C VAL A 469 -15.23 -9.21 8.63
N LEU A 470 -14.52 -8.47 7.77
CA LEU A 470 -14.99 -8.11 6.42
C LEU A 470 -15.28 -9.36 5.58
N GLU A 471 -14.35 -10.32 5.54
CA GLU A 471 -14.54 -11.60 4.85
C GLU A 471 -15.74 -12.38 5.40
N GLY A 472 -15.87 -12.45 6.72
CA GLY A 472 -16.98 -13.12 7.39
C GLY A 472 -18.33 -12.51 7.01
N LEU A 473 -18.42 -11.18 7.04
CA LEU A 473 -19.65 -10.45 6.68
C LEU A 473 -20.00 -10.64 5.19
N VAL A 474 -19.06 -10.40 4.31
CA VAL A 474 -19.27 -10.52 2.86
C VAL A 474 -19.51 -11.99 2.48
N GLY A 475 -18.75 -12.93 3.06
CA GLY A 475 -18.94 -14.36 2.86
C GLY A 475 -20.31 -14.85 3.34
N ALA A 476 -20.82 -14.30 4.46
CA ALA A 476 -22.17 -14.60 4.95
C ALA A 476 -23.25 -14.04 4.02
N MET A 477 -23.06 -12.82 3.49
CA MET A 477 -23.97 -12.21 2.51
C MET A 477 -24.00 -13.02 1.20
N ALA A 478 -22.83 -13.30 0.63
CA ALA A 478 -22.68 -14.11 -0.58
C ALA A 478 -23.24 -15.53 -0.38
N GLY A 479 -23.05 -16.14 0.80
CA GLY A 479 -23.61 -17.44 1.15
C GLY A 479 -25.13 -17.46 1.32
N ARG A 480 -25.76 -16.32 1.64
CA ARG A 480 -27.23 -16.20 1.60
C ARG A 480 -27.73 -16.20 0.16
N VAL A 481 -27.04 -15.48 -0.73
CA VAL A 481 -27.37 -15.47 -2.16
C VAL A 481 -27.16 -16.85 -2.77
N GLU A 482 -26.04 -17.50 -2.49
CA GLU A 482 -25.73 -18.87 -2.92
C GLU A 482 -26.86 -19.84 -2.54
N ARG A 483 -27.30 -19.82 -1.27
CA ARG A 483 -28.40 -20.67 -0.80
C ARG A 483 -29.72 -20.36 -1.46
N SER A 484 -30.01 -19.12 -1.82
CA SER A 484 -31.23 -18.75 -2.51
C SER A 484 -31.26 -19.22 -3.97
N CYS A 485 -30.08 -19.37 -4.59
CA CYS A 485 -29.92 -19.85 -5.96
C CYS A 485 -29.92 -21.38 -6.08
N ASP A 486 -29.69 -22.13 -4.98
CA ASP A 486 -29.66 -23.61 -4.99
C ASP A 486 -30.98 -24.21 -4.53
N PRO A 487 -31.78 -24.76 -5.45
CA PRO A 487 -33.07 -25.39 -5.11
C PRO A 487 -32.93 -26.58 -4.14
N LYS A 488 -31.80 -27.30 -4.19
CA LYS A 488 -31.54 -28.47 -3.33
C LYS A 488 -31.26 -28.11 -1.87
N ARG A 489 -30.88 -26.87 -1.60
CA ARG A 489 -30.58 -26.33 -0.26
C ARG A 489 -31.74 -25.52 0.34
N ARG A 490 -32.90 -25.42 -0.36
CA ARG A 490 -34.10 -24.85 0.22
C ARG A 490 -34.58 -25.80 1.32
N SER A 491 -34.95 -25.24 2.48
CA SER A 491 -35.47 -26.04 3.58
C SER A 491 -36.69 -26.84 3.11
N SER A 492 -36.82 -28.07 3.59
CA SER A 492 -37.97 -28.95 3.27
C SER A 492 -39.34 -28.30 3.59
N GLU A 493 -39.40 -27.40 4.56
CA GLU A 493 -40.59 -26.61 4.88
C GLU A 493 -41.09 -25.74 3.72
N LYS A 494 -40.17 -25.05 2.99
CA LYS A 494 -40.54 -24.24 1.82
C LYS A 494 -40.94 -25.06 0.60
N ILE A 495 -40.50 -26.31 0.52
CA ILE A 495 -40.88 -27.23 -0.56
C ILE A 495 -42.32 -27.76 -0.31
N LEU A 496 -42.66 -27.98 0.95
CA LEU A 496 -44.00 -28.48 1.35
C LEU A 496 -45.10 -27.39 1.34
N GLU A 497 -44.73 -26.10 1.52
CA GLU A 497 -45.71 -24.99 1.37
C GLU A 497 -46.30 -24.87 -0.05
N GLY A 498 -45.64 -25.41 -1.08
CA GLY A 498 -46.13 -25.43 -2.47
C GLY A 498 -47.06 -26.61 -2.79
N VAL A 499 -47.13 -27.61 -1.90
CA VAL A 499 -48.02 -28.77 -2.06
C VAL A 499 -49.17 -28.58 -1.06
N LYS A 500 -50.13 -27.72 -1.40
CA LYS A 500 -51.44 -27.79 -0.75
C LYS A 500 -52.11 -29.06 -1.25
N THR A 501 -52.21 -30.06 -0.40
CA THR A 501 -53.18 -31.15 -0.57
C THR A 501 -54.54 -30.51 -0.39
N ASP A 502 -55.28 -30.36 -1.49
CA ASP A 502 -56.74 -30.17 -1.44
C ASP A 502 -57.30 -31.45 -0.88
N ASP A 503 -57.67 -31.46 0.42
CA ASP A 503 -58.60 -32.38 1.06
C ASP A 503 -59.93 -31.64 1.34
#